data_ec4f22a8688eff7e10c0a4a4973e7fb2
#
_entry.id   ec4f22a8688eff7e10c0a4a4973e7fb2
#
_cell.length_a   1.000
_cell.length_b   1.000
_cell.length_c   1.000
_cell.angle_alpha   90.00
_cell.angle_beta   90.00
_cell.angle_gamma   90.00
#
_symmetry.space_group_name_H-M   'P 1'
#
loop_
_entity.id
_entity.type
_entity.pdbx_description
1 polymer ?
#
loop_
_entity_poly.entity_id
_entity_poly.type
_entity_poly.pdbx_seq_one_letter_code
_entity_poly.pdbx_strand_id
1 'polypeptide(L)'
;YGKSKLMIENVLEDYATAYDFNYTALRYFNAAGSFEGLGYQLDPKEHIIPIIVGKALTGEKLTINGNDYETADGTCERDYTHVVDIASAHMAALNYLFDGGTGGSFNIGGGSSSSIDTVVAEVEKQLELTIDKEYGPRRDGVPAKTSANIAKAWDEMGWESSFTIQDIVRDEIAYQQSLIKK
;
A
#
# COMPACT_ATOMS: atom_id res chain seq x y z
N TYR A 1 -2.18 8.32 -15.25
CA TYR A 1 -2.65 7.17 -14.49
C TYR A 1 -3.94 7.49 -13.71
N GLY A 2 -3.95 8.48 -12.76
CA GLY A 2 -5.14 8.80 -11.96
C GLY A 2 -6.36 9.18 -12.80
N LYS A 3 -6.18 9.97 -13.86
CA LYS A 3 -7.27 10.32 -14.78
C LYS A 3 -7.84 9.08 -15.49
N SER A 4 -7.02 8.12 -15.91
CA SER A 4 -7.53 6.91 -16.56
C SER A 4 -8.36 6.03 -15.59
N LYS A 5 -7.98 5.98 -14.30
CA LYS A 5 -8.79 5.30 -13.29
C LYS A 5 -10.13 5.99 -13.05
N LEU A 6 -10.13 7.31 -12.97
CA LEU A 6 -11.39 8.08 -12.86
C LEU A 6 -12.31 7.89 -14.06
N MET A 7 -11.76 7.81 -15.29
CA MET A 7 -12.55 7.52 -16.49
C MET A 7 -13.25 6.15 -16.38
N ILE A 8 -12.58 5.14 -15.84
CA ILE A 8 -13.19 3.81 -15.62
C ILE A 8 -14.34 3.89 -14.61
N GLU A 9 -14.16 4.64 -13.53
CA GLU A 9 -15.25 4.84 -12.55
C GLU A 9 -16.47 5.52 -13.19
N ASN A 10 -16.27 6.56 -14.02
CA ASN A 10 -17.35 7.22 -14.73
C ASN A 10 -18.07 6.24 -15.69
N VAL A 11 -17.32 5.39 -16.40
CA VAL A 11 -17.94 4.36 -17.27
C VAL A 11 -18.77 3.37 -16.45
N LEU A 12 -18.28 2.95 -15.27
CA LEU A 12 -19.03 2.04 -14.38
C LEU A 12 -20.34 2.70 -13.88
N GLU A 13 -20.30 3.99 -13.56
CA GLU A 13 -21.47 4.75 -13.15
C GLU A 13 -22.53 4.85 -14.27
N ASP A 14 -22.08 5.11 -15.52
CA ASP A 14 -22.95 5.12 -16.70
C ASP A 14 -23.58 3.72 -16.93
N TYR A 15 -22.79 2.64 -16.80
CA TYR A 15 -23.30 1.27 -16.91
C TYR A 15 -24.31 0.94 -15.81
N ALA A 16 -24.03 1.32 -14.56
CA ALA A 16 -24.96 1.13 -13.45
C ALA A 16 -26.31 1.79 -13.72
N THR A 17 -26.27 3.03 -14.26
CA THR A 17 -27.48 3.77 -14.62
C THR A 17 -28.26 3.12 -15.77
N ALA A 18 -27.56 2.61 -16.80
CA ALA A 18 -28.18 2.13 -18.04
C ALA A 18 -28.67 0.68 -17.97
N TYR A 19 -28.07 -0.17 -17.15
CA TYR A 19 -28.23 -1.64 -17.23
C TYR A 19 -28.59 -2.33 -15.91
N ASP A 20 -29.00 -1.59 -14.88
CA ASP A 20 -29.28 -2.14 -13.53
C ASP A 20 -28.08 -2.96 -13.00
N PHE A 21 -26.92 -2.39 -13.13
CA PHE A 21 -25.61 -3.01 -12.81
C PHE A 21 -25.04 -2.39 -11.54
N ASN A 22 -24.80 -3.22 -10.52
CA ASN A 22 -24.15 -2.78 -9.29
C ASN A 22 -22.65 -3.11 -9.34
N TYR A 23 -21.81 -2.19 -8.84
CA TYR A 23 -20.35 -2.34 -8.81
C TYR A 23 -19.75 -1.72 -7.57
N THR A 24 -18.56 -2.22 -7.20
CA THR A 24 -17.67 -1.53 -6.25
C THR A 24 -16.33 -1.28 -6.92
N ALA A 25 -15.86 -0.03 -6.85
CA ALA A 25 -14.52 0.36 -7.28
C ALA A 25 -13.64 0.55 -6.04
N LEU A 26 -12.70 -0.37 -5.81
CA LEU A 26 -11.79 -0.34 -4.67
C LEU A 26 -10.53 0.44 -5.03
N ARG A 27 -10.35 1.61 -4.43
CA ARG A 27 -9.19 2.49 -4.64
C ARG A 27 -8.12 2.15 -3.64
N TYR A 28 -7.14 1.31 -4.04
CA TYR A 28 -6.02 0.94 -3.17
C TYR A 28 -5.04 2.10 -3.03
N PHE A 29 -4.53 2.27 -1.81
CA PHE A 29 -3.39 3.12 -1.55
C PHE A 29 -2.09 2.35 -1.87
N ASN A 30 -1.11 2.26 -1.00
CA ASN A 30 0.13 1.57 -1.35
C ASN A 30 0.06 0.10 -0.90
N ALA A 31 -0.30 -0.80 -1.81
CA ALA A 31 -0.27 -2.23 -1.56
C ALA A 31 1.14 -2.68 -1.16
N ALA A 32 1.25 -3.41 -0.06
CA ALA A 32 2.53 -3.84 0.49
C ALA A 32 2.41 -5.16 1.27
N GLY A 33 3.55 -5.73 1.64
CA GLY A 33 3.60 -7.02 2.32
C GLY A 33 3.44 -8.20 1.38
N SER A 34 3.44 -9.38 1.95
CA SER A 34 3.36 -10.65 1.24
C SER A 34 2.58 -11.67 2.09
N PHE A 35 2.15 -12.77 1.48
CA PHE A 35 1.39 -13.80 2.17
C PHE A 35 1.66 -15.18 1.58
N GLU A 36 1.98 -16.17 2.42
CA GLU A 36 2.17 -17.59 2.04
C GLU A 36 3.08 -17.82 0.82
N GLY A 37 4.20 -17.08 0.75
CA GLY A 37 5.15 -17.19 -0.37
C GLY A 37 4.74 -16.46 -1.64
N LEU A 38 3.63 -15.72 -1.60
CA LEU A 38 3.22 -14.79 -2.65
C LEU A 38 3.65 -13.37 -2.26
N GLY A 39 4.36 -12.70 -3.14
CA GLY A 39 4.86 -11.34 -2.90
C GLY A 39 5.26 -10.64 -4.19
N TYR A 40 5.84 -9.45 -4.07
CA TYR A 40 6.24 -8.63 -5.19
C TYR A 40 7.45 -9.23 -5.91
N GLN A 41 7.28 -9.60 -7.19
CA GLN A 41 8.29 -10.31 -8.00
C GLN A 41 8.83 -9.50 -9.18
N LEU A 42 8.34 -8.29 -9.44
CA LEU A 42 8.80 -7.50 -10.57
C LEU A 42 10.25 -7.02 -10.37
N ASP A 43 11.01 -7.03 -11.46
CA ASP A 43 12.37 -6.52 -11.52
C ASP A 43 12.49 -5.56 -12.72
N PRO A 44 12.97 -4.30 -12.54
CA PRO A 44 13.43 -3.73 -11.26
C PRO A 44 12.29 -3.52 -10.26
N LYS A 45 12.62 -3.59 -8.97
CA LYS A 45 11.66 -3.29 -7.90
C LYS A 45 11.27 -1.81 -7.93
N GLU A 46 9.99 -1.52 -7.92
CA GLU A 46 9.45 -0.15 -7.97
C GLU A 46 8.83 0.29 -6.63
N HIS A 47 8.40 -0.68 -5.82
CA HIS A 47 7.80 -0.41 -4.51
C HIS A 47 8.87 -0.26 -3.42
N ILE A 48 8.68 0.75 -2.56
CA ILE A 48 9.72 1.17 -1.61
C ILE A 48 10.02 0.10 -0.54
N ILE A 49 9.01 -0.59 0.00
CA ILE A 49 9.23 -1.60 1.05
C ILE A 49 10.05 -2.80 0.53
N PRO A 50 9.73 -3.42 -0.61
CA PRO A 50 10.60 -4.42 -1.23
C PRO A 50 12.02 -3.93 -1.53
N ILE A 51 12.21 -2.65 -1.88
CA ILE A 51 13.53 -2.08 -2.10
C ILE A 51 14.31 -1.99 -0.78
N ILE A 52 13.71 -1.44 0.28
CA ILE A 52 14.35 -1.30 1.60
C ILE A 52 14.77 -2.67 2.12
N VAL A 53 13.86 -3.64 2.12
CA VAL A 53 14.15 -5.01 2.59
C VAL A 53 15.24 -5.66 1.74
N GLY A 54 15.18 -5.54 0.41
CA GLY A 54 16.20 -6.09 -0.47
C GLY A 54 17.58 -5.51 -0.20
N LYS A 55 17.69 -4.19 -0.05
CA LYS A 55 18.95 -3.50 0.28
C LYS A 55 19.49 -3.92 1.66
N ALA A 56 18.61 -4.05 2.65
CA ALA A 56 18.97 -4.53 3.98
C ALA A 56 19.55 -5.96 3.93
N LEU A 57 18.93 -6.86 3.19
CA LEU A 57 19.37 -8.25 3.08
C LEU A 57 20.67 -8.44 2.27
N THR A 58 20.94 -7.54 1.30
CA THR A 58 22.16 -7.61 0.46
C THR A 58 23.32 -6.77 1.00
N GLY A 59 23.08 -5.88 1.98
CA GLY A 59 24.08 -4.93 2.46
C GLY A 59 24.37 -3.80 1.48
N GLU A 60 23.51 -3.61 0.48
CA GLU A 60 23.65 -2.52 -0.50
C GLU A 60 23.09 -1.21 0.04
N LYS A 61 23.70 -0.08 -0.38
CA LYS A 61 23.25 1.25 0.02
C LYS A 61 21.84 1.56 -0.46
N LEU A 62 21.02 2.12 0.44
CA LEU A 62 19.68 2.62 0.15
C LEU A 62 19.73 4.12 -0.15
N THR A 63 19.16 4.54 -1.29
CA THR A 63 18.95 5.96 -1.60
C THR A 63 17.49 6.32 -1.38
N ILE A 64 17.22 7.28 -0.48
CA ILE A 64 15.90 7.83 -0.17
C ILE A 64 15.74 9.15 -0.92
N ASN A 65 14.68 9.29 -1.71
CA ASN A 65 14.45 10.48 -2.53
C ASN A 65 13.75 11.60 -1.73
N GLY A 66 14.52 12.59 -1.30
CA GLY A 66 14.08 13.73 -0.51
C GLY A 66 14.07 13.50 1.00
N ASN A 67 14.59 14.49 1.73
CA ASN A 67 14.58 14.58 3.19
C ASN A 67 14.12 15.97 3.67
N ASP A 68 13.44 16.69 2.81
CA ASP A 68 13.00 18.06 3.00
C ASP A 68 11.48 18.23 2.77
N TYR A 69 10.71 17.11 2.85
CA TYR A 69 9.25 17.14 2.82
C TYR A 69 8.69 17.75 4.13
N GLU A 70 7.50 18.35 4.03
CA GLU A 70 6.77 18.88 5.19
C GLU A 70 6.15 17.74 6.02
N THR A 71 7.00 16.93 6.64
CA THR A 71 6.69 15.77 7.49
C THR A 71 7.60 15.79 8.72
N ALA A 72 7.34 14.94 9.68
CA ALA A 72 8.07 14.95 10.97
C ALA A 72 9.58 14.65 10.82
N ASP A 73 9.96 13.78 9.89
CA ASP A 73 11.34 13.35 9.64
C ASP A 73 11.91 13.84 8.29
N GLY A 74 11.12 14.61 7.54
CA GLY A 74 11.51 15.15 6.23
C GLY A 74 11.33 14.17 5.07
N THR A 75 11.03 12.90 5.31
CA THR A 75 10.75 11.93 4.24
C THR A 75 9.25 11.85 3.93
N CYS A 76 8.88 11.44 2.71
CA CYS A 76 7.47 11.40 2.35
C CYS A 76 6.72 10.29 3.12
N GLU A 77 5.46 10.59 3.48
CA GLU A 77 4.57 9.65 4.16
C GLU A 77 3.58 9.01 3.18
N ARG A 78 3.37 7.71 3.34
CA ARG A 78 2.43 6.91 2.54
C ARG A 78 1.57 6.03 3.43
N ASP A 79 0.34 5.84 3.00
CA ASP A 79 -0.56 4.85 3.55
C ASP A 79 -0.25 3.49 2.90
N TYR A 80 0.27 2.57 3.70
CA TYR A 80 0.58 1.21 3.26
C TYR A 80 -0.53 0.27 3.72
N THR A 81 -1.02 -0.54 2.78
CA THR A 81 -2.11 -1.48 3.02
C THR A 81 -1.61 -2.89 2.73
N HIS A 82 -1.76 -3.78 3.70
CA HIS A 82 -1.34 -5.17 3.52
C HIS A 82 -2.14 -5.86 2.41
N VAL A 83 -1.49 -6.70 1.60
CA VAL A 83 -2.16 -7.41 0.50
C VAL A 83 -3.32 -8.30 0.97
N VAL A 84 -3.25 -8.84 2.20
CA VAL A 84 -4.35 -9.62 2.82
C VAL A 84 -5.53 -8.70 3.15
N ASP A 85 -5.30 -7.47 3.64
CA ASP A 85 -6.36 -6.49 3.86
C ASP A 85 -7.04 -6.09 2.54
N ILE A 86 -6.26 -5.92 1.46
CA ILE A 86 -6.83 -5.69 0.14
C ILE A 86 -7.70 -6.87 -0.30
N ALA A 87 -7.25 -8.10 -0.09
CA ALA A 87 -8.04 -9.29 -0.40
C ALA A 87 -9.34 -9.35 0.44
N SER A 88 -9.27 -9.05 1.74
CA SER A 88 -10.46 -8.98 2.61
C SER A 88 -11.44 -7.90 2.17
N ALA A 89 -10.94 -6.75 1.67
CA ALA A 89 -11.78 -5.69 1.14
C ALA A 89 -12.60 -6.14 -0.09
N HIS A 90 -12.03 -7.01 -0.95
CA HIS A 90 -12.79 -7.60 -2.06
C HIS A 90 -13.93 -8.49 -1.57
N MET A 91 -13.67 -9.28 -0.53
CA MET A 91 -14.72 -10.12 0.06
C MET A 91 -15.81 -9.28 0.71
N ALA A 92 -15.44 -8.22 1.44
CA ALA A 92 -16.42 -7.30 2.03
C ALA A 92 -17.25 -6.59 0.95
N ALA A 93 -16.60 -6.13 -0.13
CA ALA A 93 -17.27 -5.49 -1.26
C ALA A 93 -18.24 -6.44 -1.98
N LEU A 94 -17.85 -7.70 -2.16
CA LEU A 94 -18.71 -8.71 -2.76
C LEU A 94 -19.94 -9.00 -1.88
N ASN A 95 -19.75 -9.20 -0.58
CA ASN A 95 -20.85 -9.39 0.37
C ASN A 95 -21.78 -8.18 0.41
N TYR A 96 -21.23 -6.96 0.44
CA TYR A 96 -22.00 -5.72 0.39
C TYR A 96 -22.93 -5.67 -0.83
N LEU A 97 -22.46 -6.07 -2.01
CA LEU A 97 -23.29 -6.12 -3.22
C LEU A 97 -24.35 -7.22 -3.15
N PHE A 98 -24.03 -8.39 -2.61
CA PHE A 98 -25.01 -9.47 -2.43
C PHE A 98 -26.10 -9.14 -1.41
N ASP A 99 -25.76 -8.32 -0.40
CA ASP A 99 -26.72 -7.85 0.61
C ASP A 99 -27.56 -6.65 0.12
N GLY A 100 -27.47 -6.29 -1.16
CA GLY A 100 -28.27 -5.25 -1.80
C GLY A 100 -27.66 -3.86 -1.70
N GLY A 101 -26.36 -3.75 -1.45
CA GLY A 101 -25.64 -2.48 -1.48
C GLY A 101 -25.67 -1.83 -2.85
N THR A 102 -25.76 -0.50 -2.87
CA THR A 102 -25.91 0.30 -4.12
C THR A 102 -24.60 0.48 -4.89
N GLY A 103 -23.48 -0.03 -4.35
CA GLY A 103 -22.19 0.08 -5.01
C GLY A 103 -21.48 1.43 -4.84
N GLY A 104 -20.55 1.72 -5.75
CA GLY A 104 -19.77 2.97 -5.77
C GLY A 104 -18.28 2.77 -5.48
N SER A 105 -17.58 3.88 -5.25
CA SER A 105 -16.13 3.89 -5.02
C SER A 105 -15.79 3.94 -3.53
N PHE A 106 -14.81 3.11 -3.11
CA PHE A 106 -14.35 2.97 -1.74
C PHE A 106 -12.82 3.07 -1.66
N ASN A 107 -12.30 3.88 -0.74
CA ASN A 107 -10.88 3.93 -0.47
C ASN A 107 -10.49 2.74 0.44
N ILE A 108 -9.45 2.02 0.03
CA ILE A 108 -8.90 0.88 0.74
C ILE A 108 -7.46 1.20 1.12
N GLY A 109 -7.25 1.46 2.39
CA GLY A 109 -5.98 1.91 2.97
C GLY A 109 -5.84 1.47 4.41
N GLY A 110 -4.67 1.70 5.00
CA GLY A 110 -4.43 1.45 6.43
C GLY A 110 -5.08 2.51 7.34
N GLY A 111 -5.62 3.60 6.77
CA GLY A 111 -6.18 4.72 7.53
C GLY A 111 -5.14 5.60 8.23
N SER A 112 -3.87 5.25 8.13
CA SER A 112 -2.73 5.99 8.67
C SER A 112 -1.57 5.99 7.69
N SER A 113 -0.63 6.94 7.83
CA SER A 113 0.55 6.99 6.99
C SER A 113 1.82 6.72 7.79
N SER A 114 2.80 6.09 7.14
CA SER A 114 4.15 5.92 7.64
C SER A 114 5.14 6.61 6.71
N SER A 115 6.15 7.27 7.28
CA SER A 115 7.25 7.86 6.53
C SER A 115 8.23 6.78 6.04
N ILE A 116 9.07 7.12 5.06
CA ILE A 116 10.09 6.17 4.59
C ILE A 116 11.08 5.86 5.71
N ASP A 117 11.51 6.85 6.50
CA ASP A 117 12.43 6.61 7.63
C ASP A 117 11.79 5.76 8.73
N THR A 118 10.48 5.87 8.97
CA THR A 118 9.75 4.95 9.86
C THR A 118 9.81 3.51 9.34
N VAL A 119 9.62 3.29 8.04
CA VAL A 119 9.72 1.95 7.43
C VAL A 119 11.15 1.41 7.54
N VAL A 120 12.16 2.24 7.25
CA VAL A 120 13.58 1.86 7.40
C VAL A 120 13.89 1.44 8.82
N ALA A 121 13.48 2.24 9.82
CA ALA A 121 13.69 1.92 11.23
C ALA A 121 13.02 0.60 11.66
N GLU A 122 11.84 0.30 11.11
CA GLU A 122 11.17 -0.98 11.39
C GLU A 122 11.91 -2.17 10.75
N VAL A 123 12.44 -2.02 9.53
CA VAL A 123 13.27 -3.06 8.89
C VAL A 123 14.56 -3.28 9.67
N GLU A 124 15.27 -2.21 10.06
CA GLU A 124 16.50 -2.29 10.89
C GLU A 124 16.25 -3.02 12.21
N LYS A 125 15.14 -2.70 12.87
CA LYS A 125 14.72 -3.33 14.13
C LYS A 125 14.44 -4.82 13.97
N GLN A 126 13.70 -5.22 12.93
CA GLN A 126 13.31 -6.62 12.73
C GLN A 126 14.48 -7.50 12.24
N LEU A 127 15.42 -6.93 11.51
CA LEU A 127 16.64 -7.63 11.04
C LEU A 127 17.83 -7.48 11.98
N GLU A 128 17.72 -6.68 13.05
CA GLU A 128 18.79 -6.39 14.02
C GLU A 128 20.08 -5.86 13.33
N LEU A 129 19.94 -4.99 12.34
CA LEU A 129 21.04 -4.40 11.57
C LEU A 129 20.82 -2.88 11.37
N THR A 130 21.83 -2.21 10.82
CA THR A 130 21.74 -0.82 10.36
C THR A 130 21.89 -0.79 8.85
N ILE A 131 21.00 -0.04 8.17
CA ILE A 131 21.02 0.14 6.72
C ILE A 131 21.90 1.34 6.36
N ASP A 132 22.92 1.13 5.52
CA ASP A 132 23.67 2.24 4.92
C ASP A 132 22.72 3.01 3.98
N LYS A 133 22.37 4.25 4.36
CA LYS A 133 21.41 5.08 3.61
C LYS A 133 21.95 6.45 3.30
N GLU A 134 21.49 7.00 2.19
CA GLU A 134 21.73 8.38 1.77
C GLU A 134 20.44 9.02 1.25
N TYR A 135 20.38 10.34 1.29
CA TYR A 135 19.26 11.12 0.79
C TYR A 135 19.60 11.77 -0.55
N GLY A 136 18.84 11.43 -1.57
CA GLY A 136 18.89 12.06 -2.89
C GLY A 136 17.88 13.22 -3.01
N PRO A 137 17.81 13.86 -4.19
CA PRO A 137 16.83 14.91 -4.45
C PRO A 137 15.39 14.38 -4.43
N ARG A 138 14.44 15.27 -4.14
CA ARG A 138 13.01 14.96 -4.29
C ARG A 138 12.69 14.54 -5.72
N ARG A 139 11.68 13.67 -5.86
CA ARG A 139 11.04 13.44 -7.15
C ARG A 139 9.94 14.47 -7.36
N ASP A 140 9.89 15.07 -8.56
CA ASP A 140 8.87 16.04 -8.93
C ASP A 140 7.47 15.45 -8.86
N GLY A 141 6.51 16.24 -8.38
CA GLY A 141 5.09 15.86 -8.32
C GLY A 141 4.73 14.84 -7.24
N VAL A 142 5.66 14.47 -6.36
CA VAL A 142 5.42 13.56 -5.24
C VAL A 142 4.89 14.35 -4.03
N PRO A 143 3.65 14.09 -3.56
CA PRO A 143 3.11 14.77 -2.38
C PRO A 143 3.86 14.35 -1.11
N ALA A 144 3.97 15.28 -0.14
CA ALA A 144 4.63 15.00 1.14
C ALA A 144 3.91 13.86 1.90
N LYS A 145 2.58 13.86 1.91
CA LYS A 145 1.77 12.90 2.66
C LYS A 145 0.56 12.46 1.86
N THR A 146 0.25 11.15 1.93
CA THR A 146 -1.02 10.59 1.45
C THR A 146 -1.53 9.58 2.48
N SER A 147 -2.82 9.69 2.85
CA SER A 147 -3.50 8.71 3.69
C SER A 147 -4.94 8.53 3.24
N ALA A 148 -5.48 7.34 3.42
CA ALA A 148 -6.84 6.99 3.06
C ALA A 148 -7.82 7.50 4.11
N ASN A 149 -8.94 8.10 3.67
CA ASN A 149 -10.13 8.14 4.49
C ASN A 149 -10.95 6.88 4.18
N ILE A 150 -10.96 5.93 5.12
CA ILE A 150 -11.63 4.63 4.99
C ILE A 150 -13.03 4.61 5.61
N ALA A 151 -13.52 5.74 6.14
CA ALA A 151 -14.81 5.80 6.85
C ALA A 151 -15.96 5.20 6.05
N LYS A 152 -16.05 5.48 4.75
CA LYS A 152 -17.10 4.92 3.89
C LYS A 152 -17.00 3.38 3.79
N ALA A 153 -15.80 2.83 3.72
CA ALA A 153 -15.61 1.38 3.68
C ALA A 153 -16.04 0.71 4.99
N TRP A 154 -15.74 1.36 6.11
CA TRP A 154 -16.22 0.92 7.42
C TRP A 154 -17.74 1.01 7.54
N ASP A 155 -18.31 2.18 7.26
CA ASP A 155 -19.73 2.45 7.48
C ASP A 155 -20.65 1.60 6.59
N GLU A 156 -20.27 1.35 5.33
CA GLU A 156 -21.13 0.67 4.35
C GLU A 156 -20.78 -0.81 4.16
N MET A 157 -19.51 -1.20 4.24
CA MET A 157 -19.06 -2.58 4.01
C MET A 157 -18.60 -3.30 5.29
N GLY A 158 -18.51 -2.57 6.43
CA GLY A 158 -17.97 -3.12 7.68
C GLY A 158 -16.49 -3.49 7.58
N TRP A 159 -15.74 -2.87 6.66
CA TRP A 159 -14.35 -3.20 6.41
C TRP A 159 -13.39 -2.17 6.99
N GLU A 160 -12.36 -2.66 7.67
CA GLU A 160 -11.18 -1.92 8.10
C GLU A 160 -9.91 -2.75 7.91
N SER A 161 -8.74 -2.10 7.87
CA SER A 161 -7.47 -2.81 7.81
C SER A 161 -7.13 -3.42 9.18
N SER A 162 -6.53 -4.61 9.18
CA SER A 162 -6.13 -5.35 10.37
C SER A 162 -4.62 -5.41 10.57
N PHE A 163 -3.85 -5.20 9.50
CA PHE A 163 -2.40 -5.31 9.52
C PHE A 163 -1.73 -3.95 9.72
N THR A 164 -0.67 -3.96 10.53
CA THR A 164 0.16 -2.79 10.83
C THR A 164 1.36 -2.71 9.88
N ILE A 165 2.10 -1.58 9.93
CA ILE A 165 3.36 -1.46 9.18
C ILE A 165 4.40 -2.50 9.64
N GLN A 166 4.36 -2.90 10.91
CA GLN A 166 5.20 -3.94 11.49
C GLN A 166 4.92 -5.30 10.84
N ASP A 167 3.66 -5.64 10.64
CA ASP A 167 3.24 -6.87 9.97
C ASP A 167 3.64 -6.87 8.50
N ILE A 168 3.42 -5.76 7.81
CA ILE A 168 3.81 -5.57 6.41
C ILE A 168 5.32 -5.81 6.23
N VAL A 169 6.16 -5.21 7.09
CA VAL A 169 7.61 -5.35 7.04
C VAL A 169 8.02 -6.78 7.37
N ARG A 170 7.44 -7.40 8.41
CA ARG A 170 7.71 -8.79 8.81
C ARG A 170 7.47 -9.75 7.63
N ASP A 171 6.32 -9.63 7.01
CA ASP A 171 5.90 -10.55 5.97
C ASP A 171 6.73 -10.36 4.69
N GLU A 172 7.10 -9.12 4.34
CA GLU A 172 8.01 -8.83 3.24
C GLU A 172 9.41 -9.40 3.49
N ILE A 173 9.96 -9.26 4.70
CA ILE A 173 11.24 -9.86 5.10
C ILE A 173 11.20 -11.39 4.94
N ALA A 174 10.17 -12.03 5.49
CA ALA A 174 10.01 -13.47 5.41
C ALA A 174 9.95 -13.96 3.96
N TYR A 175 9.21 -13.24 3.11
CA TYR A 175 9.11 -13.53 1.69
C TYR A 175 10.46 -13.44 0.99
N GLN A 176 11.18 -12.31 1.09
CA GLN A 176 12.47 -12.14 0.41
C GLN A 176 13.54 -13.12 0.91
N GLN A 177 13.57 -13.43 2.20
CA GLN A 177 14.45 -14.45 2.74
C GLN A 177 14.16 -15.85 2.18
N SER A 178 12.90 -16.16 1.88
CA SER A 178 12.50 -17.43 1.25
C SER A 178 13.02 -17.57 -0.18
N LEU A 179 13.21 -16.44 -0.89
CA LEU A 179 13.76 -16.43 -2.26
C LEU A 179 15.28 -16.66 -2.27
N ILE A 180 16.00 -16.18 -1.24
CA ILE A 180 17.46 -16.33 -1.13
C ILE A 180 17.85 -17.78 -0.76
N LYS A 181 16.98 -18.50 -0.05
CA LYS A 181 17.22 -19.87 0.41
C LYS A 181 16.96 -20.95 -0.67
N LYS A 182 16.48 -20.57 -1.83
CA LYS A 182 16.26 -21.44 -2.98
C LYS A 182 17.44 -21.38 -3.94
#